data_1304d32c546aa9b19e31710198ff6696
#
_entry.id   1304d32c546aa9b19e31710198ff6696
#
_cell.length_a   1.000
_cell.length_b   1.000
_cell.length_c   1.000
_cell.angle_alpha   90.00
_cell.angle_beta   90.00
_cell.angle_gamma   90.00
#
_symmetry.space_group_name_H-M   'P 1'
#
loop_
_entity.id
_entity.type
_entity.pdbx_description
1 polymer ?
#
loop_
_entity_poly.entity_id
_entity_poly.type
_entity_poly.pdbx_seq_one_letter_code
_entity_poly.pdbx_strand_id
1 'polypeptide(L)'
;MKKFNSFWLSMLFVFLLTLVFATPRPAVPQDHVVAPSEIHKDVAASSSTRQKNQAQLENFVSSPQAQEALKSAHLDANRVKNAIPNLNNEEMAELSGRSEKAQEDFAAGRMSDRDLIIILLAVVALILIIVAVR
;
A
#
# COMPACT_ATOMS: atom_id res chain seq x y z
N MET A 1 -15.99 34.83 1.88
CA MET A 1 -16.85 33.62 1.71
C MET A 1 -16.09 32.36 1.28
N LYS A 2 -14.80 32.21 1.51
CA LYS A 2 -14.03 31.03 1.13
C LYS A 2 -13.41 30.24 2.29
N LYS A 3 -13.78 30.52 3.52
CA LYS A 3 -13.23 29.83 4.72
C LYS A 3 -14.13 28.67 5.24
N PHE A 4 -15.30 28.48 4.68
CA PHE A 4 -16.25 27.48 5.12
C PHE A 4 -15.97 26.06 4.58
N ASN A 5 -15.34 25.97 3.41
CA ASN A 5 -15.12 24.67 2.76
C ASN A 5 -13.97 23.85 3.35
N SER A 6 -12.98 24.49 3.96
CA SER A 6 -11.81 23.80 4.52
C SER A 6 -12.16 23.01 5.78
N PHE A 7 -13.04 23.55 6.63
CA PHE A 7 -13.49 22.89 7.84
C PHE A 7 -14.40 21.69 7.54
N TRP A 8 -15.26 21.81 6.55
CA TRP A 8 -16.14 20.73 6.10
C TRP A 8 -15.36 19.62 5.40
N LEU A 9 -14.35 19.96 4.60
CA LEU A 9 -13.48 18.97 3.98
C LEU A 9 -12.67 18.20 5.04
N SER A 10 -12.16 18.88 6.06
CA SER A 10 -11.44 18.25 7.16
C SER A 10 -12.34 17.31 7.97
N MET A 11 -13.58 17.71 8.23
CA MET A 11 -14.55 16.90 8.95
C MET A 11 -15.01 15.68 8.14
N LEU A 12 -15.13 15.83 6.82
CA LEU A 12 -15.48 14.74 5.91
C LEU A 12 -14.34 13.71 5.79
N PHE A 13 -13.09 14.18 5.85
CA PHE A 13 -11.91 13.34 5.84
C PHE A 13 -11.78 12.52 7.12
N VAL A 14 -12.05 13.13 8.28
CA VAL A 14 -12.08 12.44 9.58
C VAL A 14 -13.22 11.43 9.64
N PHE A 15 -14.38 11.75 9.08
CA PHE A 15 -15.54 10.84 9.04
C PHE A 15 -15.29 9.66 8.09
N LEU A 16 -14.60 9.88 6.98
CA LEU A 16 -14.21 8.80 6.05
C LEU A 16 -13.18 7.87 6.68
N LEU A 17 -12.28 8.41 7.51
CA LEU A 17 -11.25 7.63 8.20
C LEU A 17 -11.86 6.73 9.29
N THR A 18 -12.93 7.17 9.96
CA THR A 18 -13.61 6.38 10.99
C THR A 18 -14.50 5.27 10.42
N LEU A 19 -14.96 5.39 9.18
CA LEU A 19 -15.78 4.34 8.54
C LEU A 19 -14.97 3.09 8.17
N VAL A 20 -13.66 3.24 7.99
CA VAL A 20 -12.76 2.12 7.64
C VAL A 20 -12.50 1.18 8.83
N PHE A 21 -12.70 1.67 10.07
CA PHE A 21 -12.49 0.87 11.28
C PHE A 21 -13.73 0.12 11.80
N ALA A 22 -14.90 0.31 11.18
CA ALA A 22 -16.16 -0.23 11.69
C ALA A 22 -16.67 -1.48 10.95
N THR A 23 -15.81 -2.27 10.32
CA THR A 23 -16.22 -3.58 9.79
C THR A 23 -16.15 -4.63 10.90
N PRO A 24 -17.29 -5.19 11.36
CA PRO A 24 -17.26 -6.33 12.27
C PRO A 24 -16.63 -7.51 11.55
N ARG A 25 -15.52 -8.00 12.09
CA ARG A 25 -14.91 -9.26 11.62
C ARG A 25 -15.84 -10.40 11.98
N PRO A 26 -16.31 -11.22 11.02
CA PRO A 26 -17.00 -12.45 11.37
C PRO A 26 -16.03 -13.37 12.12
N ALA A 27 -16.36 -13.70 13.35
CA ALA A 27 -15.66 -14.74 14.08
C ALA A 27 -15.96 -16.09 13.41
N VAL A 28 -14.99 -16.61 12.67
CA VAL A 28 -15.06 -17.98 12.12
C VAL A 28 -14.67 -18.94 13.24
N PRO A 29 -15.53 -19.89 13.63
CA PRO A 29 -15.12 -20.93 14.55
C PRO A 29 -14.05 -21.79 13.88
N GLN A 30 -12.83 -21.71 14.37
CA GLN A 30 -11.73 -22.57 13.94
C GLN A 30 -11.78 -23.86 14.72
N ASP A 31 -12.41 -24.87 14.14
CA ASP A 31 -12.26 -26.25 14.57
C ASP A 31 -11.70 -27.05 13.37
N HIS A 32 -10.44 -26.76 13.03
CA HIS A 32 -9.67 -27.58 12.09
C HIS A 32 -8.33 -27.92 12.72
N VAL A 33 -8.19 -29.17 13.12
CA VAL A 33 -6.89 -29.79 13.37
C VAL A 33 -6.18 -29.91 12.03
N VAL A 34 -5.40 -28.90 11.69
CA VAL A 34 -4.63 -28.87 10.45
C VAL A 34 -3.44 -29.83 10.59
N ALA A 35 -3.29 -30.75 9.64
CA ALA A 35 -2.15 -31.66 9.63
C ALA A 35 -0.83 -30.87 9.49
N PRO A 36 0.27 -31.27 10.15
CA PRO A 36 1.53 -30.54 10.10
C PRO A 36 2.07 -30.26 8.69
N SER A 37 1.76 -31.14 7.73
CA SER A 37 2.14 -30.98 6.31
C SER A 37 1.42 -29.85 5.58
N GLU A 38 0.20 -29.51 5.99
CA GLU A 38 -0.56 -28.38 5.42
C GLU A 38 -0.03 -27.05 5.94
N ILE A 39 0.34 -26.99 7.23
CA ILE A 39 0.94 -25.80 7.82
C ILE A 39 2.24 -25.41 7.09
N HIS A 40 3.07 -26.38 6.74
CA HIS A 40 4.32 -26.11 6.00
C HIS A 40 4.07 -25.59 4.58
N LYS A 41 3.03 -26.06 3.89
CA LYS A 41 2.64 -25.58 2.59
C LYS A 41 2.11 -24.14 2.64
N ASP A 42 1.28 -23.84 3.62
CA ASP A 42 0.68 -22.52 3.80
C ASP A 42 1.74 -21.48 4.18
N VAL A 43 2.68 -21.82 5.03
CA VAL A 43 3.81 -20.95 5.39
C VAL A 43 4.72 -20.69 4.18
N ALA A 44 5.02 -21.71 3.39
CA ALA A 44 5.83 -21.55 2.18
C ALA A 44 5.11 -20.70 1.11
N ALA A 45 3.83 -20.91 0.89
CA ALA A 45 3.01 -20.11 -0.02
C ALA A 45 2.90 -18.64 0.44
N SER A 46 2.68 -18.42 1.71
CA SER A 46 2.61 -17.10 2.34
C SER A 46 3.94 -16.36 2.22
N SER A 47 5.06 -17.03 2.45
CA SER A 47 6.41 -16.47 2.29
C SER A 47 6.70 -16.09 0.83
N SER A 48 6.34 -16.95 -0.12
CA SER A 48 6.51 -16.69 -1.55
C SER A 48 5.68 -15.49 -2.02
N THR A 49 4.43 -15.40 -1.57
CA THR A 49 3.54 -14.26 -1.86
C THR A 49 4.10 -12.96 -1.29
N ARG A 50 4.60 -12.99 -0.06
CA ARG A 50 5.25 -11.84 0.55
C ARG A 50 6.46 -11.35 -0.26
N GLN A 51 7.34 -12.25 -0.67
CA GLN A 51 8.50 -11.91 -1.49
C GLN A 51 8.10 -11.29 -2.83
N LYS A 52 7.07 -11.85 -3.49
CA LYS A 52 6.53 -11.29 -4.72
C LYS A 52 6.00 -9.87 -4.52
N ASN A 53 5.19 -9.65 -3.50
CA ASN A 53 4.61 -8.35 -3.21
C ASN A 53 5.70 -7.32 -2.84
N GLN A 54 6.70 -7.72 -2.08
CA GLN A 54 7.86 -6.88 -1.75
C GLN A 54 8.61 -6.46 -3.00
N ALA A 55 8.98 -7.42 -3.86
CA ALA A 55 9.69 -7.16 -5.10
C ALA A 55 8.90 -6.22 -6.02
N GLN A 56 7.58 -6.37 -6.05
CA GLN A 56 6.71 -5.52 -6.84
C GLN A 56 6.69 -4.08 -6.34
N LEU A 57 6.60 -3.86 -5.03
CA LEU A 57 6.68 -2.53 -4.43
C LEU A 57 8.07 -1.89 -4.63
N GLU A 58 9.14 -2.66 -4.48
CA GLU A 58 10.50 -2.19 -4.73
C GLU A 58 10.70 -1.78 -6.20
N ASN A 59 10.19 -2.57 -7.15
CA ASN A 59 10.21 -2.24 -8.57
C ASN A 59 9.41 -0.97 -8.88
N PHE A 60 8.22 -0.84 -8.27
CA PHE A 60 7.40 0.34 -8.46
C PHE A 60 8.09 1.61 -7.96
N VAL A 61 8.67 1.59 -6.77
CA VAL A 61 9.43 2.71 -6.19
C VAL A 61 10.74 2.98 -6.95
N SER A 62 11.28 1.98 -7.64
CA SER A 62 12.51 2.10 -8.42
C SER A 62 12.29 2.54 -9.87
N SER A 63 11.04 2.63 -10.32
CA SER A 63 10.74 3.10 -11.68
C SER A 63 11.26 4.50 -11.95
N PRO A 64 11.59 4.87 -13.21
CA PRO A 64 12.05 6.21 -13.54
C PRO A 64 11.12 7.32 -13.07
N GLN A 65 9.81 7.12 -13.24
CA GLN A 65 8.76 8.04 -12.80
C GLN A 65 8.76 8.20 -11.28
N ALA A 66 8.98 7.08 -10.55
CA ALA A 66 9.06 7.09 -9.11
C ALA A 66 10.29 7.86 -8.61
N GLN A 67 11.43 7.65 -9.22
CA GLN A 67 12.67 8.36 -8.86
C GLN A 67 12.54 9.86 -9.06
N GLU A 68 11.93 10.28 -10.15
CA GLU A 68 11.66 11.68 -10.43
C GLU A 68 10.66 12.29 -9.43
N ALA A 69 9.57 11.59 -9.16
CA ALA A 69 8.56 12.02 -8.20
C ALA A 69 9.10 12.13 -6.78
N LEU A 70 9.88 11.15 -6.32
CA LEU A 70 10.52 11.16 -5.00
C LEU A 70 11.51 12.31 -4.87
N LYS A 71 12.32 12.54 -5.91
CA LYS A 71 13.28 13.65 -5.98
C LYS A 71 12.57 15.00 -5.91
N SER A 72 11.48 15.16 -6.66
CA SER A 72 10.66 16.38 -6.65
C SER A 72 9.97 16.62 -5.30
N ALA A 73 9.61 15.57 -4.60
CA ALA A 73 9.02 15.63 -3.26
C ALA A 73 10.07 15.71 -2.12
N HIS A 74 11.36 15.77 -2.45
CA HIS A 74 12.47 15.74 -1.48
C HIS A 74 12.46 14.50 -0.57
N LEU A 75 12.02 13.35 -1.10
CA LEU A 75 11.99 12.07 -0.41
C LEU A 75 13.15 11.20 -0.87
N ASP A 76 13.79 10.54 0.10
CA ASP A 76 14.87 9.59 -0.18
C ASP A 76 14.29 8.24 -0.59
N ALA A 77 14.60 7.81 -1.81
CA ALA A 77 14.18 6.51 -2.34
C ALA A 77 14.67 5.32 -1.50
N ASN A 78 15.87 5.42 -0.95
CA ASN A 78 16.42 4.37 -0.08
C ASN A 78 15.63 4.25 1.22
N ARG A 79 15.21 5.38 1.78
CA ARG A 79 14.35 5.38 2.98
C ARG A 79 13.02 4.67 2.71
N VAL A 80 12.41 4.92 1.57
CA VAL A 80 11.17 4.24 1.18
C VAL A 80 11.39 2.75 0.98
N LYS A 81 12.43 2.35 0.27
CA LYS A 81 12.78 0.93 0.06
C LYS A 81 13.04 0.20 1.37
N ASN A 82 13.75 0.82 2.30
CA ASN A 82 14.05 0.25 3.61
C ASN A 82 12.81 0.14 4.51
N ALA A 83 11.77 0.93 4.24
CA ALA A 83 10.50 0.86 4.94
C ALA A 83 9.61 -0.31 4.47
N ILE A 84 9.72 -0.73 3.20
CA ILE A 84 8.88 -1.80 2.62
C ILE A 84 8.93 -3.11 3.41
N PRO A 85 10.09 -3.65 3.83
CA PRO A 85 10.16 -4.89 4.60
C PRO A 85 9.47 -4.82 5.97
N ASN A 86 9.24 -3.62 6.49
CA ASN A 86 8.58 -3.40 7.78
C ASN A 86 7.05 -3.43 7.71
N LEU A 87 6.49 -3.50 6.51
CA LEU A 87 5.05 -3.69 6.31
C LEU A 87 4.64 -5.10 6.71
N ASN A 88 3.43 -5.25 7.27
CA ASN A 88 2.87 -6.58 7.47
C ASN A 88 2.39 -7.19 6.13
N ASN A 89 1.99 -8.45 6.14
CA ASN A 89 1.59 -9.16 4.91
C ASN A 89 0.36 -8.54 4.24
N GLU A 90 -0.59 -8.08 5.03
CA GLU A 90 -1.85 -7.49 4.55
C GLU A 90 -1.61 -6.12 3.92
N GLU A 91 -0.87 -5.26 4.62
CA GLU A 91 -0.46 -3.94 4.13
C GLU A 91 0.37 -4.05 2.83
N MET A 92 1.31 -4.99 2.81
CA MET A 92 2.16 -5.24 1.66
C MET A 92 1.35 -5.73 0.46
N ALA A 93 0.39 -6.64 0.67
CA ALA A 93 -0.49 -7.13 -0.39
C ALA A 93 -1.38 -6.03 -0.96
N GLU A 94 -1.96 -5.20 -0.10
CA GLU A 94 -2.81 -4.08 -0.51
C GLU A 94 -2.02 -3.04 -1.33
N LEU A 95 -0.87 -2.62 -0.84
CA LEU A 95 -0.04 -1.63 -1.52
C LEU A 95 0.55 -2.16 -2.82
N SER A 96 0.95 -3.44 -2.83
CA SER A 96 1.40 -4.13 -4.05
C SER A 96 0.30 -4.18 -5.10
N GLY A 97 -0.92 -4.54 -4.73
CA GLY A 97 -2.07 -4.56 -5.65
C GLY A 97 -2.39 -3.18 -6.24
N ARG A 98 -2.30 -2.12 -5.44
CA ARG A 98 -2.48 -0.74 -5.91
C ARG A 98 -1.39 -0.32 -6.89
N SER A 99 -0.14 -0.68 -6.62
CA SER A 99 0.99 -0.37 -7.49
C SER A 99 0.93 -1.13 -8.81
N GLU A 100 0.52 -2.40 -8.78
CA GLU A 100 0.32 -3.23 -9.97
C GLU A 100 -0.76 -2.64 -10.89
N LYS A 101 -1.92 -2.33 -10.32
CA LYS A 101 -3.02 -1.70 -11.06
C LYS A 101 -2.61 -0.37 -11.68
N ALA A 102 -1.87 0.46 -10.98
CA ALA A 102 -1.38 1.73 -11.49
C ALA A 102 -0.42 1.53 -12.67
N GLN A 103 0.47 0.56 -12.60
CA GLN A 103 1.39 0.21 -13.69
C GLN A 103 0.64 -0.33 -14.91
N GLU A 104 -0.34 -1.21 -14.70
CA GLU A 104 -1.17 -1.75 -15.79
C GLU A 104 -1.98 -0.65 -16.49
N ASP A 105 -2.61 0.24 -15.74
CA ASP A 105 -3.39 1.34 -16.28
C ASP A 105 -2.51 2.34 -17.03
N PHE A 106 -1.30 2.57 -16.55
CA PHE A 106 -0.32 3.40 -17.23
C PHE A 106 0.17 2.75 -18.54
N ALA A 107 0.56 1.47 -18.49
CA ALA A 107 1.01 0.73 -19.66
C ALA A 107 -0.08 0.58 -20.74
N ALA A 108 -1.35 0.51 -20.36
CA ALA A 108 -2.49 0.46 -21.25
C ALA A 108 -2.91 1.84 -21.81
N GLY A 109 -2.24 2.92 -21.41
CA GLY A 109 -2.56 4.29 -21.84
C GLY A 109 -3.85 4.85 -21.20
N ARG A 110 -4.38 4.20 -20.16
CA ARG A 110 -5.57 4.66 -19.43
C ARG A 110 -5.25 5.70 -18.35
N MET A 111 -3.97 5.93 -18.09
CA MET A 111 -3.48 6.81 -17.03
C MET A 111 -2.39 7.73 -17.58
N SER A 112 -2.41 8.99 -17.21
CA SER A 112 -1.36 9.94 -17.53
C SER A 112 -0.16 9.81 -16.57
N ASP A 113 1.01 10.33 -17.00
CA ASP A 113 2.21 10.40 -16.13
C ASP A 113 1.90 11.11 -14.79
N ARG A 114 1.10 12.17 -14.85
CA ARG A 114 0.70 12.93 -13.66
C ARG A 114 -0.11 12.10 -12.69
N ASP A 115 -1.07 11.32 -13.19
CA ASP A 115 -1.92 10.48 -12.36
C ASP A 115 -1.09 9.34 -11.73
N LEU A 116 -0.17 8.76 -12.49
CA LEU A 116 0.77 7.76 -11.99
C LEU A 116 1.65 8.32 -10.84
N ILE A 117 2.17 9.53 -11.01
CA ILE A 117 2.97 10.21 -9.98
C ILE A 117 2.15 10.45 -8.71
N ILE A 118 0.90 10.87 -8.83
CA ILE A 118 0.01 11.09 -7.68
C ILE A 118 -0.23 9.78 -6.92
N ILE A 119 -0.52 8.69 -7.63
CA ILE A 119 -0.74 7.37 -7.01
C ILE A 119 0.55 6.86 -6.36
N LEU A 120 1.68 7.05 -7.01
CA LEU A 120 2.99 6.67 -6.50
C LEU A 120 3.31 7.41 -5.20
N LEU A 121 3.13 8.72 -5.17
CA LEU A 121 3.33 9.52 -3.95
C LEU A 121 2.35 9.13 -2.85
N ALA A 122 1.11 8.76 -3.18
CA ALA A 122 0.14 8.26 -2.22
C ALA A 122 0.58 6.92 -1.61
N VAL A 123 1.07 5.99 -2.42
CA VAL A 123 1.62 4.69 -1.96
C VAL A 123 2.83 4.91 -1.06
N VAL A 124 3.76 5.75 -1.47
CA VAL A 124 4.96 6.09 -0.68
C VAL A 124 4.59 6.74 0.64
N ALA A 125 3.65 7.68 0.64
CA ALA A 125 3.17 8.33 1.85
C ALA A 125 2.54 7.32 2.82
N LEU A 126 1.74 6.39 2.33
CA LEU A 126 1.15 5.31 3.13
C LEU A 126 2.22 4.42 3.75
N ILE A 127 3.23 3.99 2.99
CA ILE A 127 4.35 3.19 3.50
C ILE A 127 5.05 3.93 4.65
N LEU A 128 5.38 5.19 4.45
CA LEU A 128 6.09 5.99 5.47
C LEU A 128 5.24 6.25 6.71
N ILE A 129 3.94 6.49 6.54
CA ILE A 129 3.01 6.70 7.66
C ILE A 129 2.86 5.41 8.48
N ILE A 130 2.64 4.27 7.83
CA ILE A 130 2.48 2.97 8.51
C ILE A 130 3.72 2.65 9.34
N VAL A 131 4.91 2.83 8.75
CA VAL A 131 6.18 2.55 9.45
C VAL A 131 6.47 3.57 10.55
N ALA A 132 6.10 4.84 10.37
CA ALA A 132 6.31 5.87 11.38
C ALA A 132 5.39 5.75 12.61
N VAL A 133 4.19 5.19 12.43
CA VAL A 133 3.20 5.02 13.52
C VAL A 133 3.46 3.75 14.34
N ARG A 134 4.24 2.82 13.83
CA ARG A 134 4.68 1.62 14.55
C ARG A 134 5.84 1.90 15.48
#